data_c16cbbafe8d424faf3669e709abf5d6d
#
_entry.id   c16cbbafe8d424faf3669e709abf5d6d
#
_cell.length_a   1.000
_cell.length_b   1.000
_cell.length_c   1.000
_cell.angle_alpha   90.00
_cell.angle_beta   90.00
_cell.angle_gamma   90.00
#
_symmetry.space_group_name_H-M   'P 1'
#
loop_
_entity.id
_entity.type
_entity.pdbx_description
1 polymer ?
#
loop_
_entity_poly.entity_id
_entity_poly.type
_entity_poly.pdbx_seq_one_letter_code
_entity_poly.pdbx_strand_id
1 'polypeptide(L)' 'MRKTKIICTLGPASEDSEIIRQMIEAGTDVFRLNMSHAKHEWVRDIVPRVRALAEQLGHNVALLLDTQAELLL' A
#
# COMPACT_ATOMS: atom_id res chain seq x y z
N MET A 1 9.25 -3.83 20.83
CA MET A 1 8.43 -2.92 19.99
C MET A 1 9.32 -2.14 19.04
N ARG A 2 8.97 -2.13 17.80
CA ARG A 2 9.73 -1.34 16.85
C ARG A 2 9.37 0.13 16.98
N LYS A 3 10.39 0.96 16.91
CA LYS A 3 10.18 2.41 16.97
C LYS A 3 10.12 3.03 15.59
N THR A 4 10.66 2.35 14.59
CA THR A 4 10.61 2.84 13.22
C THR A 4 9.53 2.12 12.45
N LYS A 5 8.91 2.86 11.55
CA LYS A 5 7.89 2.29 10.69
C LYS A 5 8.47 2.00 9.32
N ILE A 6 8.02 0.91 8.75
CA ILE A 6 8.46 0.51 7.41
C ILE A 6 7.39 0.94 6.42
N ILE A 7 7.79 1.76 5.46
CA ILE A 7 6.89 2.27 4.45
C ILE A 7 7.29 1.69 3.11
N CYS A 8 6.35 1.04 2.43
CA CYS A 8 6.58 0.50 1.11
C CYS A 8 5.67 1.20 0.12
N THR A 9 6.21 1.56 -1.03
CA THR A 9 5.44 2.21 -2.07
C THR A 9 4.91 1.18 -3.06
N LEU A 10 3.63 1.24 -3.35
CA LEU A 10 3.00 0.40 -4.36
C LEU A 10 2.65 1.23 -5.58
N GLY A 11 2.88 0.65 -6.73
CA GLY A 11 2.47 1.23 -8.00
C GLY A 11 1.91 0.13 -8.87
N PRO A 12 1.48 0.47 -10.09
CA PRO A 12 0.92 -0.56 -10.97
C PRO A 12 1.87 -1.73 -11.23
N ALA A 13 3.17 -1.48 -11.17
CA ALA A 13 4.15 -2.55 -11.42
C ALA A 13 4.32 -3.50 -10.25
N SER A 14 3.85 -3.13 -9.07
CA SER A 14 4.03 -3.96 -7.87
C SER A 14 2.68 -4.34 -7.25
N GLU A 15 1.70 -4.59 -8.09
CA GLU A 15 0.35 -4.89 -7.60
C GLU A 15 0.08 -6.38 -7.42
N ASP A 16 1.08 -7.21 -7.63
CA ASP A 16 0.93 -8.66 -7.48
C ASP A 16 0.64 -8.98 -6.01
N SER A 17 -0.43 -9.74 -5.79
CA SER A 17 -0.85 -10.07 -4.43
C SER A 17 0.21 -10.83 -3.66
N GLU A 18 0.98 -11.68 -4.34
CA GLU A 18 2.02 -12.43 -3.67
C GLU A 18 3.13 -11.50 -3.19
N ILE A 19 3.49 -10.52 -4.01
CA ILE A 19 4.50 -9.56 -3.62
C ILE A 19 4.02 -8.71 -2.43
N ILE A 20 2.75 -8.30 -2.47
CA ILE A 20 2.17 -7.53 -1.38
C ILE A 20 2.17 -8.37 -0.10
N ARG A 21 1.82 -9.64 -0.21
CA ARG A 21 1.82 -10.52 0.94
C ARG A 21 3.22 -10.63 1.54
N GLN A 22 4.23 -10.78 0.70
CA GLN A 22 5.61 -10.86 1.17
C GLN A 22 6.02 -9.57 1.88
N MET A 23 5.60 -8.43 1.37
CA MET A 23 5.89 -7.16 2.01
C MET A 23 5.27 -7.06 3.40
N ILE A 24 4.02 -7.53 3.53
CA ILE A 24 3.35 -7.51 4.82
C ILE A 24 4.06 -8.44 5.79
N GLU A 25 4.43 -9.63 5.33
CA GLU A 25 5.13 -10.59 6.17
C GLU A 25 6.49 -10.09 6.59
N ALA A 26 7.11 -9.26 5.77
CA ALA A 26 8.40 -8.68 6.11
C ALA A 26 8.29 -7.53 7.12
N GLY A 27 7.08 -7.09 7.42
CA GLY A 27 6.88 -6.12 8.47
C GLY A 27 6.47 -4.73 8.01
N THR A 28 5.93 -4.61 6.81
CA THR A 28 5.49 -3.31 6.32
C THR A 28 4.37 -2.76 7.20
N ASP A 29 4.51 -1.52 7.61
CA ASP A 29 3.53 -0.84 8.44
C ASP A 29 2.60 0.05 7.61
N VAL A 30 3.13 0.64 6.56
CA VAL A 30 2.39 1.58 5.73
C VAL A 30 2.64 1.28 4.27
N PHE A 31 1.57 1.21 3.49
CA PHE A 31 1.67 1.14 2.04
C PHE A 31 1.32 2.51 1.47
N ARG A 32 2.26 3.08 0.76
CA ARG A 32 2.07 4.36 0.09
C ARG A 32 1.68 4.07 -1.35
N LEU A 33 0.50 4.53 -1.73
CA LEU A 33 0.00 4.34 -3.09
C LEU A 33 0.34 5.57 -3.91
N ASN A 34 1.19 5.36 -4.92
CA ASN A 34 1.62 6.45 -5.78
C ASN A 34 0.55 6.72 -6.82
N MET A 35 -0.12 7.84 -6.69
CA MET A 35 -1.24 8.19 -7.55
C MET A 35 -0.81 8.95 -8.80
N SER A 36 0.46 9.27 -8.95
CA SER A 36 0.89 10.06 -10.10
C SER A 36 0.67 9.32 -11.43
N HIS A 37 0.76 8.01 -11.41
CA HIS A 37 0.55 7.18 -12.60
C HIS A 37 -0.58 6.19 -12.44
N ALA A 38 -1.28 6.23 -11.33
CA ALA A 38 -2.33 5.26 -11.05
C ALA A 38 -3.69 5.84 -11.37
N LYS A 39 -4.58 4.98 -11.84
CA LYS A 39 -5.96 5.37 -12.10
C LYS A 39 -6.82 5.04 -10.89
N HIS A 40 -7.96 5.72 -10.79
CA HIS A 40 -8.87 5.47 -9.70
C HIS A 40 -9.32 4.01 -9.64
N GLU A 41 -9.44 3.38 -10.81
CA GLU A 41 -9.83 1.98 -10.87
C GLU A 41 -8.80 1.09 -10.21
N TRP A 42 -7.53 1.41 -10.37
CA TRP A 42 -6.47 0.65 -9.75
C TRP A 42 -6.56 0.75 -8.22
N VAL A 43 -6.85 1.95 -7.72
CA VAL A 43 -6.98 2.15 -6.28
C VAL A 43 -8.15 1.34 -5.73
N ARG A 44 -9.26 1.33 -6.44
CA ARG A 44 -10.43 0.58 -6.01
C ARG A 44 -10.18 -0.91 -5.95
N ASP A 45 -9.25 -1.39 -6.74
CA ASP A 45 -8.87 -2.80 -6.74
C ASP A 45 -7.83 -3.09 -5.66
N ILE A 46 -6.81 -2.23 -5.55
CA ILE A 46 -5.66 -2.54 -4.70
C ILE A 46 -5.98 -2.39 -3.21
N VAL A 47 -6.80 -1.39 -2.84
CA VAL A 47 -7.06 -1.13 -1.44
C VAL A 47 -7.76 -2.31 -0.75
N PRO A 48 -8.86 -2.85 -1.29
CA PRO A 48 -9.48 -4.02 -0.65
C PRO A 48 -8.55 -5.22 -0.64
N ARG A 49 -7.72 -5.36 -1.66
CA ARG A 49 -6.80 -6.50 -1.75
C ARG A 49 -5.74 -6.42 -0.65
N VAL A 50 -5.17 -5.25 -0.44
CA VAL A 50 -4.18 -5.08 0.62
C VAL A 50 -4.81 -5.31 1.98
N ARG A 51 -6.01 -4.79 2.19
CA ARG A 51 -6.70 -4.97 3.47
C ARG A 51 -7.02 -6.43 3.75
N ALA A 52 -7.45 -7.16 2.72
CA ALA A 52 -7.77 -8.58 2.89
C ALA A 52 -6.52 -9.38 3.23
N LEU A 53 -5.41 -9.09 2.56
CA LEU A 53 -4.16 -9.80 2.84
C LEU A 53 -3.64 -9.48 4.23
N ALA A 54 -3.73 -8.22 4.64
CA ALA A 54 -3.29 -7.83 5.97
C ALA A 54 -4.12 -8.55 7.04
N GLU A 55 -5.42 -8.64 6.82
CA GLU A 55 -6.30 -9.33 7.76
C GLU A 55 -5.96 -10.82 7.84
N GLN A 56 -5.72 -11.45 6.70
CA GLN A 56 -5.36 -12.86 6.67
C GLN A 56 -4.06 -13.12 7.44
N LEU A 57 -3.14 -12.19 7.40
CA LEU A 57 -1.85 -12.33 8.05
C LEU A 57 -1.82 -11.79 9.46
N GLY A 58 -2.91 -11.21 9.91
CA GLY A 58 -2.99 -10.68 11.27
C GLY A 58 -2.15 -9.45 11.49
N HIS A 59 -1.88 -8.68 10.46
CA HIS A 59 -1.08 -7.47 10.56
C HIS A 59 -1.94 -6.24 10.34
N ASN A 60 -1.61 -5.17 11.07
CA ASN A 60 -2.24 -3.88 10.86
C ASN A 60 -1.36 -3.07 9.92
N VAL A 61 -1.93 -2.67 8.79
CA VAL A 61 -1.22 -1.81 7.85
C VAL A 61 -2.07 -0.58 7.57
N ALA A 62 -1.41 0.53 7.33
CA ALA A 62 -2.08 1.76 6.93
C ALA A 62 -1.87 1.97 5.45
N LEU A 63 -2.81 2.68 4.83
CA LEU A 63 -2.73 3.00 3.42
C LEU A 63 -2.66 4.52 3.28
N LEU A 64 -1.66 4.98 2.57
CA LEU A 64 -1.45 6.40 2.35
C LEU A 64 -1.55 6.68 0.86
N LEU A 65 -2.47 7.54 0.48
CA LEU A 65 -2.62 7.94 -0.91
C LEU A 65 -1.73 9.14 -1.16
N ASP A 66 -0.73 8.96 -2.01
CA ASP A 66 0.18 10.03 -2.36
C ASP A 66 -0.25 10.63 -3.68
N THR A 67 -0.99 11.69 -3.61
CA THR A 67 -1.42 12.41 -4.80
C THR A 67 -0.49 13.59 -5.01
N GLN A 68 -0.42 14.05 -6.24
CA GLN A 68 0.38 15.23 -6.53
C GLN A 68 -0.47 16.47 -6.70
N ALA A 69 -1.76 16.33 -6.51
CA ALA A 69 -2.68 17.44 -6.70
C ALA A 69 -2.42 18.58 -5.70
N GLU A 70 -1.94 18.20 -4.55
CA GLU A 70 -1.65 19.19 -3.51
C GLU A 70 -0.60 20.21 -3.96
N LEU A 71 0.16 19.86 -4.97
CA LEU A 71 1.19 20.75 -5.44
C LEU A 71 0.64 21.95 -6.16
N LEU A 72 -0.63 21.96 -6.44
CA LEU A 72 -1.26 23.03 -7.17
C LEU A 72 -1.72 24.16 -6.29
N LEU A 73 -1.50 24.05 -5.05
CA LEU A 73 -1.93 25.08 -4.10
C LEU A 73 -1.05 26.30 -4.07
#